data_a7cdedcaddd3acb7a2b286972685616b
#
_entry.id   a7cdedcaddd3acb7a2b286972685616b
#
_cell.length_a   1.000
_cell.length_b   1.000
_cell.length_c   1.000
_cell.angle_alpha   90.00
_cell.angle_beta   90.00
_cell.angle_gamma   90.00
#
_symmetry.space_group_name_H-M   'P 1'
#
loop_
_entity.id
_entity.type
_entity.pdbx_description
1 polymer ?
#
loop_
_entity_poly.entity_id
_entity_poly.type
_entity_poly.pdbx_seq_one_letter_code
_entity_poly.pdbx_strand_id
1 'polypeptide(L)'
;MNRLFDTSVNVGLRQFYVLGAAGSIGNLFGFVGNVYIYGLSAPTIFCALCTLVIFGMTFWGIRSRHVKRAAYVIITLITFFEFPILYYIYQTGTIVYMVLAMVAIATFLPTTAAVIFGCLAFLVDMSAVILAYYHPVDVELVTAESELNSTVCSLMIVLFSVFTITIILNVQQKKQAEELTSQIGRASCRER
;
A
#
# COMPACT_ATOMS: atom_id res chain seq x y z
N MET A 1 20.39 9.19 3.73
CA MET A 1 19.31 9.89 4.43
C MET A 1 19.05 11.31 3.89
N ASN A 2 20.06 12.06 3.44
CA ASN A 2 19.88 13.45 2.93
C ASN A 2 19.05 13.61 1.65
N ARG A 3 18.90 12.58 0.82
CA ARG A 3 18.11 12.66 -0.44
C ARG A 3 16.59 12.68 -0.24
N LEU A 4 16.09 12.26 0.91
CA LEU A 4 14.64 12.28 1.22
C LEU A 4 14.12 13.70 1.44
N PHE A 5 14.98 14.63 1.84
CA PHE A 5 14.65 16.02 2.12
C PHE A 5 15.17 17.00 1.05
N ASP A 6 15.84 16.48 0.02
CA ASP A 6 16.35 17.28 -1.09
C ASP A 6 15.19 17.70 -2.00
N THR A 7 14.96 19.00 -2.09
CA THR A 7 13.89 19.61 -2.88
C THR A 7 14.09 19.43 -4.39
N SER A 8 15.29 19.06 -4.83
CA SER A 8 15.60 18.78 -6.25
C SER A 8 15.10 17.40 -6.73
N VAL A 9 14.72 16.51 -5.80
CA VAL A 9 14.22 15.17 -6.14
C VAL A 9 12.73 15.24 -6.50
N ASN A 10 12.38 14.66 -7.65
CA ASN A 10 10.99 14.57 -8.12
C ASN A 10 10.07 14.05 -7.00
N VAL A 11 8.99 14.80 -6.72
CA VAL A 11 8.02 14.52 -5.65
C VAL A 11 7.51 13.08 -5.71
N GLY A 12 7.19 12.58 -6.90
CA GLY A 12 6.73 11.20 -7.09
C GLY A 12 7.77 10.15 -6.71
N LEU A 13 9.04 10.40 -6.98
CA LEU A 13 10.12 9.49 -6.56
C LEU A 13 10.24 9.45 -5.03
N ARG A 14 10.10 10.59 -4.37
CA ARG A 14 10.17 10.68 -2.91
C ARG A 14 9.00 10.00 -2.22
N GLN A 15 7.78 10.18 -2.74
CA GLN A 15 6.59 9.45 -2.28
C GLN A 15 6.79 7.95 -2.38
N PHE A 16 7.29 7.50 -3.53
CA PHE A 16 7.55 6.08 -3.76
C PHE A 16 8.62 5.52 -2.83
N TYR A 17 9.68 6.28 -2.50
CA TYR A 17 10.69 5.86 -1.52
C TYR A 17 10.06 5.56 -0.16
N VAL A 18 9.27 6.49 0.34
CA VAL A 18 8.69 6.36 1.69
C VAL A 18 7.61 5.29 1.71
N LEU A 19 6.70 5.31 0.74
CA LEU A 19 5.58 4.37 0.70
C LEU A 19 6.02 2.97 0.29
N GLY A 20 6.98 2.86 -0.65
CA GLY A 20 7.56 1.58 -1.03
C GLY A 20 8.35 0.93 0.11
N ALA A 21 9.11 1.72 0.88
CA ALA A 21 9.80 1.21 2.06
C ALA A 21 8.81 0.81 3.16
N ALA A 22 7.83 1.66 3.47
CA ALA A 22 6.79 1.36 4.46
C ALA A 22 5.96 0.15 4.06
N GLY A 23 5.56 0.06 2.78
CA GLY A 23 4.82 -1.09 2.25
C GLY A 23 5.64 -2.38 2.29
N SER A 24 6.93 -2.34 1.92
CA SER A 24 7.82 -3.50 1.99
C SER A 24 8.02 -3.99 3.43
N ILE A 25 8.20 -3.07 4.38
CA ILE A 25 8.34 -3.39 5.80
C ILE A 25 7.01 -3.96 6.34
N GLY A 26 5.89 -3.31 6.05
CA GLY A 26 4.56 -3.77 6.46
C GLY A 26 4.24 -5.16 5.93
N ASN A 27 4.56 -5.43 4.66
CA ASN A 27 4.36 -6.73 4.05
C ASN A 27 5.26 -7.82 4.67
N LEU A 28 6.51 -7.48 5.01
CA LEU A 28 7.41 -8.37 5.73
C LEU A 28 6.87 -8.72 7.13
N PHE A 29 6.35 -7.72 7.87
CA PHE A 29 5.72 -7.96 9.16
C PHE A 29 4.46 -8.81 9.02
N GLY A 30 3.65 -8.57 7.98
CA GLY A 30 2.48 -9.40 7.65
C GLY A 30 2.88 -10.85 7.37
N PHE A 31 3.92 -11.07 6.58
CA PHE A 31 4.47 -12.41 6.33
C PHE A 31 4.94 -13.10 7.62
N VAL A 32 5.75 -12.42 8.43
CA VAL A 32 6.24 -12.97 9.71
C VAL A 32 5.08 -13.27 10.65
N GLY A 33 4.08 -12.40 10.73
CA GLY A 33 2.85 -12.62 11.49
C GLY A 33 2.07 -13.85 11.00
N ASN A 34 1.92 -14.01 9.69
CA ASN A 34 1.28 -15.18 9.10
C ASN A 34 2.05 -16.49 9.38
N VAL A 35 3.38 -16.47 9.34
CA VAL A 35 4.20 -17.62 9.73
C VAL A 35 3.98 -17.96 11.20
N TYR A 36 3.93 -16.96 12.07
CA TYR A 36 3.75 -17.16 13.50
C TYR A 36 2.36 -17.72 13.84
N ILE A 37 1.31 -17.21 13.18
CA ILE A 37 -0.08 -17.58 13.49
C ILE A 37 -0.49 -18.87 12.77
N TYR A 38 -0.15 -19.02 11.49
CA TYR A 38 -0.65 -20.09 10.61
C TYR A 38 0.42 -21.10 10.19
N GLY A 39 1.67 -20.92 10.65
CA GLY A 39 2.79 -21.74 10.27
C GLY A 39 3.18 -21.61 8.78
N LEU A 40 3.99 -22.55 8.30
CA LEU A 40 4.38 -22.65 6.88
C LEU A 40 3.29 -23.37 6.09
N SER A 41 2.29 -22.64 5.65
CA SER A 41 1.20 -23.12 4.81
C SER A 41 1.34 -22.57 3.37
N ALA A 42 0.60 -23.14 2.42
CA ALA A 42 0.61 -22.64 1.04
C ALA A 42 0.26 -21.13 0.92
N PRO A 43 -0.74 -20.59 1.63
CA PRO A 43 -1.01 -19.15 1.63
C PRO A 43 0.12 -18.32 2.23
N THR A 44 0.80 -18.83 3.27
CA THR A 44 1.96 -18.14 3.86
C THR A 44 3.13 -18.09 2.89
N ILE A 45 3.39 -19.17 2.14
CA ILE A 45 4.40 -19.20 1.07
C ILE A 45 4.03 -18.21 -0.05
N PHE A 46 2.75 -18.15 -0.42
CA PHE A 46 2.26 -17.16 -1.40
C PHE A 46 2.52 -15.72 -0.93
N CYS A 47 2.22 -15.41 0.33
CA CYS A 47 2.54 -14.12 0.94
C CYS A 47 4.05 -13.81 0.92
N ALA A 48 4.90 -14.81 1.17
CA ALA A 48 6.35 -14.66 1.05
C ALA A 48 6.78 -14.30 -0.38
N LEU A 49 6.23 -14.96 -1.38
CA LEU A 49 6.52 -14.65 -2.78
C LEU A 49 6.06 -13.23 -3.16
N CYS A 50 4.87 -12.82 -2.73
CA CYS A 50 4.39 -11.45 -2.91
C CYS A 50 5.33 -10.43 -2.23
N THR A 51 5.76 -10.69 -1.00
CA THR A 51 6.73 -9.86 -0.27
C THR A 51 8.03 -9.69 -1.04
N LEU A 52 8.58 -10.77 -1.59
CA LEU A 52 9.80 -10.74 -2.41
C LEU A 52 9.61 -9.91 -3.68
N VAL A 53 8.47 -10.06 -4.37
CA VAL A 53 8.16 -9.26 -5.57
C VAL A 53 8.02 -7.79 -5.22
N ILE A 54 7.30 -7.44 -4.15
CA ILE A 54 7.11 -6.06 -3.70
C ILE A 54 8.46 -5.43 -3.35
N PHE A 55 9.29 -6.14 -2.60
CA PHE A 55 10.63 -5.67 -2.23
C PHE A 55 11.51 -5.48 -3.46
N GLY A 56 11.55 -6.47 -4.35
CA GLY A 56 12.32 -6.41 -5.59
C GLY A 56 11.87 -5.28 -6.51
N MET A 57 10.55 -5.09 -6.68
CA MET A 57 9.99 -4.00 -7.49
C MET A 57 10.22 -2.63 -6.87
N THR A 58 10.15 -2.51 -5.54
CA THR A 58 10.48 -1.27 -4.83
C THR A 58 11.95 -0.92 -5.05
N PHE A 59 12.86 -1.86 -4.85
CA PHE A 59 14.29 -1.66 -5.08
C PHE A 59 14.59 -1.32 -6.55
N TRP A 60 14.00 -2.08 -7.49
CA TRP A 60 14.15 -1.81 -8.92
C TRP A 60 13.61 -0.43 -9.31
N GLY A 61 12.43 -0.06 -8.87
CA GLY A 61 11.81 1.23 -9.15
C GLY A 61 12.66 2.40 -8.67
N ILE A 62 13.26 2.24 -7.48
CA ILE A 62 14.19 3.21 -6.90
C ILE A 62 15.49 3.31 -7.73
N ARG A 63 16.09 2.18 -8.06
CA ARG A 63 17.38 2.13 -8.76
C ARG A 63 17.30 2.60 -10.22
N SER A 64 16.26 2.16 -10.93
CA SER A 64 16.04 2.44 -12.33
C SER A 64 15.30 3.75 -12.60
N ARG A 65 14.79 4.41 -11.56
CA ARG A 65 13.89 5.57 -11.63
C ARG A 65 12.57 5.33 -12.38
N HIS A 66 12.22 4.07 -12.64
CA HIS A 66 10.95 3.68 -13.27
C HIS A 66 9.81 3.51 -12.23
N VAL A 67 9.67 4.50 -11.36
CA VAL A 67 8.75 4.52 -10.21
C VAL A 67 7.32 4.19 -10.60
N LYS A 68 6.81 4.81 -11.67
CA LYS A 68 5.43 4.57 -12.13
C LYS A 68 5.18 3.10 -12.48
N ARG A 69 6.12 2.48 -13.22
CA ARG A 69 5.97 1.06 -13.60
C ARG A 69 6.03 0.15 -12.37
N ALA A 70 6.96 0.40 -11.46
CA ALA A 70 7.07 -0.36 -10.22
C ALA A 70 5.79 -0.21 -9.37
N ALA A 71 5.25 1.01 -9.23
CA ALA A 71 4.01 1.25 -8.51
C ALA A 71 2.82 0.49 -9.12
N TYR A 72 2.68 0.52 -10.45
CA TYR A 72 1.61 -0.24 -11.12
C TYR A 72 1.70 -1.75 -10.83
N VAL A 73 2.89 -2.34 -10.90
CA VAL A 73 3.09 -3.77 -10.63
C VAL A 73 2.75 -4.09 -9.18
N ILE A 74 3.27 -3.31 -8.23
CA ILE A 74 3.01 -3.51 -6.80
C ILE A 74 1.51 -3.37 -6.51
N ILE A 75 0.88 -2.29 -6.96
CA ILE A 75 -0.56 -2.04 -6.75
C ILE A 75 -1.39 -3.17 -7.36
N THR A 76 -1.08 -3.60 -8.57
CA THR A 76 -1.80 -4.71 -9.21
C THR A 76 -1.67 -5.99 -8.40
N LEU A 77 -0.46 -6.31 -7.92
CA LEU A 77 -0.20 -7.51 -7.14
C LEU A 77 -0.98 -7.52 -5.82
N ILE A 78 -0.86 -6.45 -5.03
CA ILE A 78 -1.51 -6.38 -3.71
C ILE A 78 -3.03 -6.30 -3.81
N THR A 79 -3.55 -5.54 -4.79
CA THR A 79 -4.98 -5.25 -4.90
C THR A 79 -5.77 -6.41 -5.49
N PHE A 80 -5.24 -7.06 -6.53
CA PHE A 80 -6.02 -8.06 -7.28
C PHE A 80 -5.66 -9.50 -6.92
N PHE A 81 -4.54 -9.71 -6.23
CA PHE A 81 -4.08 -11.06 -5.91
C PHE A 81 -3.85 -11.24 -4.41
N GLU A 82 -2.91 -10.50 -3.81
CA GLU A 82 -2.46 -10.79 -2.45
C GLU A 82 -3.57 -10.63 -1.42
N PHE A 83 -4.17 -9.45 -1.32
CA PHE A 83 -5.16 -9.18 -0.27
C PHE A 83 -6.48 -9.94 -0.46
N PRO A 84 -7.08 -10.02 -1.67
CA PRO A 84 -8.29 -10.80 -1.87
C PRO A 84 -8.10 -12.29 -1.61
N ILE A 85 -6.96 -12.87 -2.03
CA ILE A 85 -6.67 -14.28 -1.80
C ILE A 85 -6.43 -14.58 -0.31
N LEU A 86 -5.62 -13.75 0.36
CA LEU A 86 -5.37 -13.91 1.80
C LEU A 86 -6.66 -13.72 2.61
N TYR A 87 -7.50 -12.76 2.23
CA TYR A 87 -8.79 -12.58 2.88
C TYR A 87 -9.71 -13.78 2.67
N TYR A 88 -9.81 -14.29 1.45
CA TYR A 88 -10.63 -15.47 1.13
C TYR A 88 -10.24 -16.68 1.97
N ILE A 89 -8.92 -16.88 2.18
CA ILE A 89 -8.41 -18.04 2.91
C ILE A 89 -8.54 -17.86 4.42
N TYR A 90 -8.08 -16.73 4.95
CA TYR A 90 -7.97 -16.53 6.39
C TYR A 90 -9.16 -15.81 7.02
N GLN A 91 -9.97 -15.08 6.24
CA GLN A 91 -11.16 -14.32 6.67
C GLN A 91 -10.93 -13.38 7.88
N THR A 92 -9.67 -13.00 8.11
CA THR A 92 -9.26 -12.22 9.27
C THR A 92 -9.01 -10.76 8.91
N GLY A 93 -8.29 -10.02 9.74
CA GLY A 93 -7.97 -8.60 9.59
C GLY A 93 -7.41 -8.15 8.23
N THR A 94 -7.19 -9.07 7.29
CA THR A 94 -6.71 -8.78 5.92
C THR A 94 -7.62 -7.79 5.17
N ILE A 95 -8.91 -7.71 5.52
CA ILE A 95 -9.86 -6.74 4.92
C ILE A 95 -9.38 -5.29 5.11
N VAL A 96 -8.67 -5.01 6.18
CA VAL A 96 -8.16 -3.68 6.48
C VAL A 96 -7.05 -3.28 5.48
N TYR A 97 -6.31 -4.25 4.95
CA TYR A 97 -5.29 -4.00 3.91
C TYR A 97 -5.89 -3.62 2.55
N MET A 98 -7.11 -4.06 2.25
CA MET A 98 -7.84 -3.62 1.04
C MET A 98 -8.03 -2.10 1.05
N VAL A 99 -8.31 -1.51 2.22
CA VAL A 99 -8.38 -0.05 2.37
C VAL A 99 -7.03 0.60 2.05
N LEU A 100 -5.93 0.00 2.50
CA LEU A 100 -4.59 0.50 2.20
C LEU A 100 -4.26 0.44 0.70
N ALA A 101 -4.70 -0.62 0.01
CA ALA A 101 -4.58 -0.73 -1.44
C ALA A 101 -5.34 0.39 -2.17
N MET A 102 -6.56 0.73 -1.73
CA MET A 102 -7.32 1.87 -2.28
C MET A 102 -6.60 3.20 -2.09
N VAL A 103 -5.98 3.42 -0.92
CA VAL A 103 -5.16 4.62 -0.67
C VAL A 103 -3.94 4.65 -1.59
N ALA A 104 -3.28 3.51 -1.82
CA ALA A 104 -2.14 3.42 -2.73
C ALA A 104 -2.55 3.72 -4.18
N ILE A 105 -3.69 3.19 -4.65
CA ILE A 105 -4.28 3.49 -5.96
C ILE A 105 -4.47 5.01 -6.12
N ALA A 106 -5.14 5.64 -5.15
CA ALA A 106 -5.42 7.07 -5.19
C ALA A 106 -4.16 7.94 -5.15
N THR A 107 -3.10 7.45 -4.50
CA THR A 107 -1.84 8.22 -4.31
C THR A 107 -0.91 8.13 -5.53
N PHE A 108 -0.80 6.97 -6.16
CA PHE A 108 0.23 6.72 -7.17
C PHE A 108 -0.26 6.72 -8.61
N LEU A 109 -1.54 6.45 -8.83
CA LEU A 109 -2.08 6.38 -10.17
C LEU A 109 -2.63 7.74 -10.63
N PRO A 110 -2.52 8.06 -11.93
CA PRO A 110 -3.19 9.23 -12.48
C PRO A 110 -4.70 9.08 -12.36
N THR A 111 -5.43 10.19 -12.23
CA THR A 111 -6.86 10.22 -11.87
C THR A 111 -7.72 9.22 -12.64
N THR A 112 -7.58 9.15 -13.97
CA THR A 112 -8.37 8.21 -14.79
C THR A 112 -8.05 6.75 -14.44
N ALA A 113 -6.76 6.41 -14.33
CA ALA A 113 -6.35 5.07 -13.94
C ALA A 113 -6.76 4.74 -12.50
N ALA A 114 -6.66 5.72 -11.58
CA ALA A 114 -7.08 5.54 -10.19
C ALA A 114 -8.58 5.22 -10.07
N VAL A 115 -9.42 5.89 -10.86
CA VAL A 115 -10.87 5.58 -10.88
C VAL A 115 -11.13 4.17 -11.42
N ILE A 116 -10.51 3.80 -12.55
CA ILE A 116 -10.69 2.48 -13.16
C ILE A 116 -10.19 1.38 -12.20
N PHE A 117 -8.97 1.50 -11.70
CA PHE A 117 -8.39 0.53 -10.76
C PHE A 117 -9.18 0.46 -9.45
N GLY A 118 -9.64 1.61 -8.93
CA GLY A 118 -10.45 1.67 -7.73
C GLY A 118 -11.80 0.96 -7.89
N CYS A 119 -12.50 1.17 -9.01
CA CYS A 119 -13.73 0.45 -9.29
C CYS A 119 -13.50 -1.06 -9.44
N LEU A 120 -12.45 -1.48 -10.16
CA LEU A 120 -12.10 -2.88 -10.30
C LEU A 120 -11.69 -3.51 -8.96
N ALA A 121 -10.88 -2.81 -8.16
CA ALA A 121 -10.50 -3.24 -6.82
C ALA A 121 -11.71 -3.46 -5.94
N PHE A 122 -12.63 -2.49 -5.90
CA PHE A 122 -13.87 -2.62 -5.14
C PHE A 122 -14.68 -3.86 -5.54
N LEU A 123 -14.79 -4.13 -6.84
CA LEU A 123 -15.50 -5.33 -7.32
C LEU A 123 -14.80 -6.62 -6.91
N VAL A 124 -13.48 -6.68 -7.00
CA VAL A 124 -12.69 -7.85 -6.60
C VAL A 124 -12.78 -8.08 -5.09
N ASP A 125 -12.62 -7.01 -4.30
CA ASP A 125 -12.71 -7.07 -2.84
C ASP A 125 -14.10 -7.51 -2.37
N MET A 126 -15.17 -6.94 -2.96
CA MET A 126 -16.53 -7.36 -2.65
C MET A 126 -16.78 -8.82 -3.06
N SER A 127 -16.25 -9.24 -4.19
CA SER A 127 -16.37 -10.63 -4.64
C SER A 127 -15.64 -11.58 -3.68
N ALA A 128 -14.45 -11.21 -3.21
CA ALA A 128 -13.70 -12.00 -2.23
C ALA A 128 -14.47 -12.13 -0.89
N VAL A 129 -15.08 -11.04 -0.41
CA VAL A 129 -15.89 -11.04 0.81
C VAL A 129 -17.13 -11.93 0.67
N ILE A 130 -17.86 -11.81 -0.45
CA ILE A 130 -19.05 -12.62 -0.72
C ILE A 130 -18.67 -14.08 -0.85
N LEU A 131 -17.59 -14.38 -1.59
CA LEU A 131 -17.11 -15.75 -1.79
C LEU A 131 -16.67 -16.39 -0.46
N ALA A 132 -15.95 -15.66 0.38
CA ALA A 132 -15.53 -16.12 1.69
C ALA A 132 -16.73 -16.41 2.62
N TYR A 133 -17.81 -15.64 2.49
CA TYR A 133 -19.03 -15.86 3.27
C TYR A 133 -19.78 -17.12 2.85
N TYR A 134 -19.97 -17.34 1.53
CA TYR A 134 -20.76 -18.46 1.03
C TYR A 134 -19.98 -19.77 0.89
N HIS A 135 -18.67 -19.67 0.72
CA HIS A 135 -17.75 -20.80 0.54
C HIS A 135 -16.53 -20.63 1.44
N PRO A 136 -16.71 -20.66 2.78
CA PRO A 136 -15.60 -20.51 3.69
C PRO A 136 -14.59 -21.65 3.50
N VAL A 137 -13.32 -21.30 3.53
CA VAL A 137 -12.24 -22.28 3.56
C VAL A 137 -12.07 -22.71 5.00
N ASP A 138 -12.20 -24.02 5.24
CA ASP A 138 -12.03 -24.58 6.57
C ASP A 138 -10.53 -24.62 6.91
N VAL A 139 -10.05 -23.64 7.64
CA VAL A 139 -8.65 -23.57 8.09
C VAL A 139 -8.67 -23.94 9.59
N GLU A 140 -8.34 -25.20 9.89
CA GLU A 140 -8.27 -25.73 11.28
C GLU A 140 -7.39 -24.89 12.22
N LEU A 141 -6.54 -24.01 11.67
CA LEU A 141 -5.59 -23.19 12.41
C LEU A 141 -6.17 -21.83 12.86
N VAL A 142 -7.36 -21.46 12.42
CA VAL A 142 -7.97 -20.17 12.78
C VAL A 142 -8.72 -20.33 14.10
N THR A 143 -8.08 -19.96 15.19
CA THR A 143 -8.71 -19.84 16.50
C THR A 143 -9.21 -18.42 16.75
N ALA A 144 -10.17 -18.22 17.63
CA ALA A 144 -10.66 -16.88 18.01
C ALA A 144 -9.52 -15.97 18.52
N GLU A 145 -8.52 -16.53 19.18
CA GLU A 145 -7.34 -15.79 19.63
C GLU A 145 -6.43 -15.39 18.47
N SER A 146 -6.19 -16.29 17.51
CA SER A 146 -5.39 -15.99 16.31
C SER A 146 -6.08 -14.93 15.43
N GLU A 147 -7.40 -14.97 15.34
CA GLU A 147 -8.21 -13.99 14.63
C GLU A 147 -8.10 -12.60 15.27
N LEU A 148 -8.25 -12.51 16.59
CA LEU A 148 -8.09 -11.26 17.32
C LEU A 148 -6.69 -10.68 17.14
N ASN A 149 -5.65 -11.50 17.31
CA ASN A 149 -4.25 -11.08 17.16
C ASN A 149 -3.96 -10.60 15.74
N SER A 150 -4.41 -11.34 14.73
CA SER A 150 -4.28 -10.95 13.32
C SER A 150 -4.98 -9.63 13.02
N THR A 151 -6.21 -9.46 13.51
CA THR A 151 -6.99 -8.23 13.31
C THR A 151 -6.34 -7.04 13.99
N VAL A 152 -5.89 -7.18 15.24
CA VAL A 152 -5.21 -6.09 15.97
C VAL A 152 -3.90 -5.70 15.28
N CYS A 153 -3.06 -6.68 14.91
CA CYS A 153 -1.81 -6.41 14.19
C CYS A 153 -2.06 -5.71 12.84
N SER A 154 -3.02 -6.20 12.06
CA SER A 154 -3.40 -5.63 10.77
C SER A 154 -3.90 -4.20 10.92
N LEU A 155 -4.76 -3.96 11.90
CA LEU A 155 -5.29 -2.62 12.18
C LEU A 155 -4.16 -1.65 12.57
N MET A 156 -3.24 -2.05 13.44
CA MET A 156 -2.08 -1.24 13.83
C MET A 156 -1.22 -0.88 12.63
N ILE A 157 -0.90 -1.84 11.77
CA ILE A 157 -0.07 -1.61 10.57
C ILE A 157 -0.77 -0.64 9.62
N VAL A 158 -2.07 -0.82 9.37
CA VAL A 158 -2.81 0.03 8.43
C VAL A 158 -3.00 1.44 8.99
N LEU A 159 -3.37 1.59 10.25
CA LEU A 159 -3.52 2.90 10.89
C LEU A 159 -2.19 3.67 10.88
N PHE A 160 -1.09 3.03 11.23
CA PHE A 160 0.24 3.64 11.17
C PHE A 160 0.61 4.04 9.74
N SER A 161 0.35 3.18 8.76
CA SER A 161 0.63 3.45 7.34
C SER A 161 -0.20 4.63 6.83
N VAL A 162 -1.51 4.64 7.07
CA VAL A 162 -2.41 5.73 6.65
C VAL A 162 -2.03 7.06 7.32
N PHE A 163 -1.71 7.03 8.61
CA PHE A 163 -1.24 8.21 9.34
C PHE A 163 0.04 8.78 8.74
N THR A 164 1.02 7.92 8.47
CA THR A 164 2.30 8.30 7.85
C THR A 164 2.09 8.89 6.45
N ILE A 165 1.26 8.25 5.61
CA ILE A 165 0.89 8.74 4.27
C ILE A 165 0.25 10.12 4.37
N THR A 166 -0.70 10.29 5.28
CA THR A 166 -1.41 11.56 5.47
C THR A 166 -0.47 12.70 5.88
N ILE A 167 0.46 12.46 6.81
CA ILE A 167 1.48 13.45 7.19
C ILE A 167 2.33 13.85 5.98
N ILE A 168 2.81 12.87 5.22
CA ILE A 168 3.65 13.13 4.04
C ILE A 168 2.90 13.97 3.02
N LEU A 169 1.63 13.63 2.72
CA LEU A 169 0.80 14.38 1.79
C LEU A 169 0.55 15.82 2.27
N ASN A 170 0.24 16.01 3.55
CA ASN A 170 0.03 17.32 4.14
C ASN A 170 1.28 18.20 4.07
N VAL A 171 2.45 17.64 4.37
CA VAL A 171 3.74 18.37 4.27
C VAL A 171 4.02 18.78 2.82
N GLN A 172 3.69 17.90 1.86
CA GLN A 172 3.90 18.20 0.45
C GLN A 172 2.95 19.27 -0.06
N GLN A 173 1.66 19.22 0.31
CA GLN A 173 0.67 20.22 -0.08
C GLN A 173 1.06 21.60 0.45
N LYS A 174 1.52 21.70 1.71
CA LYS A 174 2.01 22.95 2.27
C LYS A 174 3.18 23.54 1.49
N LYS A 175 4.18 22.70 1.15
CA LYS A 175 5.33 23.15 0.34
C LYS A 175 4.92 23.62 -1.05
N GLN A 176 4.02 22.90 -1.72
CA GLN A 176 3.51 23.30 -3.04
C GLN A 176 2.76 24.64 -2.97
N ALA A 177 1.95 24.84 -1.94
CA ALA A 177 1.24 26.10 -1.71
C ALA A 177 2.22 27.27 -1.48
N GLU A 178 3.28 27.06 -0.69
CA GLU A 178 4.33 28.08 -0.44
C GLU A 178 5.09 28.42 -1.74
N GLU A 179 5.45 27.43 -2.55
CA GLU A 179 6.13 27.63 -3.84
C GLU A 179 5.23 28.42 -4.82
N LEU A 180 3.94 28.07 -4.87
CA LEU A 180 2.97 28.76 -5.73
C LEU A 180 2.81 30.24 -5.31
N THR A 181 2.67 30.50 -4.02
CA THR A 181 2.57 31.85 -3.46
C THR A 181 3.83 32.68 -3.76
N SER A 182 5.02 32.06 -3.66
CA SER A 182 6.28 32.68 -4.01
C SER A 182 6.39 33.03 -5.50
N GLN A 183 5.87 32.16 -6.40
CA GLN A 183 5.85 32.41 -7.84
C GLN A 183 4.90 33.55 -8.20
N ILE A 184 3.71 33.60 -7.61
CA ILE A 184 2.74 34.68 -7.81
C ILE A 184 3.33 36.01 -7.34
N GLY A 185 3.98 36.04 -6.17
CA GLY A 185 4.65 37.24 -5.67
C GLY A 185 5.74 37.77 -6.60
N ARG A 186 6.55 36.87 -7.20
CA ARG A 186 7.58 37.26 -8.17
C ARG A 186 6.99 37.76 -9.48
N ALA A 187 5.88 37.18 -9.96
CA ALA A 187 5.20 37.63 -11.17
C ALA A 187 4.63 39.04 -10.97
N SER A 188 3.96 39.29 -9.87
CA SER A 188 3.39 40.62 -9.56
C SER A 188 4.44 41.72 -9.37
N CYS A 189 5.65 41.39 -8.90
CA CYS A 189 6.78 42.35 -8.83
C CYS A 189 7.42 42.65 -10.20
N ARG A 190 7.22 41.79 -11.23
CA ARG A 190 7.75 41.99 -12.56
C ARG A 190 6.85 42.85 -13.47
N GLU A 191 5.57 42.96 -13.11
CA GLU A 191 4.57 43.74 -13.83
C GLU A 191 4.47 45.19 -13.33
N ARG A 192 5.19 45.56 -12.26
CA ARG A 192 5.36 46.94 -11.77
C ARG A 192 6.70 47.52 -12.22
#